data_8ccbcc08c9b181b294e476cdd1173e09
#
_entry.id   8ccbcc08c9b181b294e476cdd1173e09
#
_cell.length_a   1.000
_cell.length_b   1.000
_cell.length_c   1.000
_cell.angle_alpha   90.00
_cell.angle_beta   90.00
_cell.angle_gamma   90.00
#
_symmetry.space_group_name_H-M   'P 1'
#
loop_
_entity.id
_entity.type
_entity.pdbx_description
1 polymer ?
#
loop_
_entity_poly.entity_id
_entity_poly.type
_entity_poly.pdbx_seq_one_letter_code
_entity_poly.pdbx_strand_id
1 'polypeptide(L)'
;MAIVTPGLVFLVLAYVLSQFYRAFLAVLAPELQADIGATPEDLSTASGLWFLCFAAMQIPIGEALDRIGPRWTASTLLLLGGAGGAILFAVATSPGQVVVAMALIGVGCSPVLMATYFIFARAHAPALFATLAGITLGIGTLGNLASSLPLTFAVEALGWRSTMWGLAIATAIVAAAIFALVKDPPKIDQSSGGSVLTLLAMPVIWPILAMMTVNYVPAAAIRGLWAGPYLSDVFSASNQTIGTVTLIMALAMVAGNLIYGPLDQKFRSRKAIIIVGNCLGLVALVLLVAFAGQSVAMATMLLVGVGITGASFVVIIAHAKDFFPAHLAGRGVTLLNLFGIGGAGVFQSLSGRVFREASEAGQGPVYTYQVLFAFFAAALAVGVVAYFFCKEDRKD
;
A
#
# COMPACT_ATOMS: atom_id res chain seq x y z
N MET A 1 11.31 -0.23 -32.14
CA MET A 1 10.25 0.44 -31.40
C MET A 1 10.86 1.05 -30.13
N ALA A 2 10.56 2.31 -29.79
CA ALA A 2 11.14 2.91 -28.59
C ALA A 2 10.64 2.11 -27.35
N ILE A 3 11.58 1.72 -26.47
CA ILE A 3 11.29 0.92 -25.27
C ILE A 3 10.35 1.69 -24.32
N VAL A 4 10.50 3.01 -24.25
CA VAL A 4 9.68 3.91 -23.42
C VAL A 4 8.85 4.79 -24.36
N THR A 5 7.53 4.62 -24.31
CA THR A 5 6.59 5.50 -25.02
C THR A 5 6.06 6.59 -24.06
N PRO A 6 5.65 7.76 -24.57
CA PRO A 6 5.04 8.79 -23.71
C PRO A 6 3.87 8.27 -22.88
N GLY A 7 3.04 7.37 -23.44
CA GLY A 7 1.93 6.75 -22.70
C GLY A 7 2.39 5.93 -21.49
N LEU A 8 3.51 5.22 -21.59
CA LEU A 8 4.09 4.48 -20.45
C LEU A 8 4.61 5.42 -19.37
N VAL A 9 5.17 6.57 -19.72
CA VAL A 9 5.58 7.59 -18.72
C VAL A 9 4.39 8.05 -17.90
N PHE A 10 3.25 8.33 -18.52
CA PHE A 10 2.05 8.77 -17.80
C PHE A 10 1.42 7.64 -16.97
N LEU A 11 1.52 6.37 -17.38
CA LEU A 11 1.13 5.25 -16.52
C LEU A 11 2.04 5.12 -15.29
N VAL A 12 3.34 5.35 -15.43
CA VAL A 12 4.26 5.38 -14.29
C VAL A 12 3.96 6.57 -13.37
N LEU A 13 3.68 7.76 -13.91
CA LEU A 13 3.24 8.92 -13.11
C LEU A 13 1.92 8.65 -12.39
N ALA A 14 0.96 7.98 -13.03
CA ALA A 14 -0.27 7.55 -12.37
C ALA A 14 0.01 6.58 -11.22
N TYR A 15 1.01 5.70 -11.35
CA TYR A 15 1.43 4.83 -10.27
C TYR A 15 2.09 5.60 -9.12
N VAL A 16 2.88 6.64 -9.42
CA VAL A 16 3.39 7.59 -8.41
C VAL A 16 2.24 8.23 -7.63
N LEU A 17 1.19 8.71 -8.32
CA LEU A 17 -0.01 9.26 -7.67
C LEU A 17 -0.74 8.21 -6.82
N SER A 18 -0.87 6.97 -7.31
CA SER A 18 -1.46 5.86 -6.54
C SER A 18 -0.70 5.59 -5.24
N GLN A 19 0.62 5.59 -5.30
CA GLN A 19 1.47 5.42 -4.12
C GLN A 19 1.40 6.61 -3.16
N PHE A 20 1.23 7.82 -3.68
CA PHE A 20 0.99 9.03 -2.88
C PHE A 20 -0.33 8.93 -2.10
N TYR A 21 -1.44 8.64 -2.80
CA TYR A 21 -2.78 8.54 -2.19
C TYR A 21 -2.91 7.39 -1.17
N ARG A 22 -1.97 6.46 -1.14
CA ARG A 22 -1.93 5.37 -0.16
C ARG A 22 -1.50 5.83 1.23
N ALA A 23 -0.77 6.93 1.34
CA ALA A 23 -0.05 7.27 2.58
C ALA A 23 -0.15 8.74 3.03
N PHE A 24 -0.90 9.58 2.32
CA PHE A 24 -0.96 11.03 2.57
C PHE A 24 -1.80 11.42 3.79
N LEU A 25 -2.70 10.54 4.24
CA LEU A 25 -3.61 10.84 5.37
C LEU A 25 -2.85 11.06 6.69
N ALA A 26 -1.70 10.44 6.90
CA ALA A 26 -0.90 10.64 8.11
C ALA A 26 -0.49 12.10 8.31
N VAL A 27 -0.21 12.82 7.21
CA VAL A 27 0.15 14.24 7.22
C VAL A 27 -1.08 15.14 7.34
N LEU A 28 -2.20 14.74 6.73
CA LEU A 28 -3.44 15.52 6.74
C LEU A 28 -4.29 15.32 7.99
N ALA A 29 -4.04 14.28 8.78
CA ALA A 29 -4.88 13.91 9.90
C ALA A 29 -5.11 15.07 10.91
N PRO A 30 -4.08 15.81 11.36
CA PRO A 30 -4.28 16.93 12.28
C PRO A 30 -5.16 18.05 11.69
N GLU A 31 -4.95 18.38 10.40
CA GLU A 31 -5.72 19.41 9.70
C GLU A 31 -7.20 19.01 9.53
N LEU A 32 -7.47 17.75 9.20
CA LEU A 32 -8.82 17.24 9.04
C LEU A 32 -9.56 17.14 10.39
N GLN A 33 -8.85 16.83 11.47
CA GLN A 33 -9.41 16.89 12.81
C GLN A 33 -9.81 18.31 13.20
N ALA A 34 -8.93 19.28 12.95
CA ALA A 34 -9.15 20.68 13.31
C ALA A 34 -10.27 21.33 12.48
N ASP A 35 -10.36 21.05 11.19
CA ASP A 35 -11.22 21.78 10.25
C ASP A 35 -12.61 21.17 10.07
N ILE A 36 -12.72 19.84 9.99
CA ILE A 36 -13.99 19.13 9.75
C ILE A 36 -14.38 18.15 10.88
N GLY A 37 -13.63 18.14 11.99
CA GLY A 37 -13.89 17.28 13.13
C GLY A 37 -13.71 15.78 12.85
N ALA A 38 -12.85 15.41 11.88
CA ALA A 38 -12.61 14.03 11.53
C ALA A 38 -11.95 13.28 12.70
N THR A 39 -12.57 12.23 13.18
CA THR A 39 -12.01 11.41 14.25
C THR A 39 -10.94 10.45 13.69
N PRO A 40 -10.02 9.95 14.52
CA PRO A 40 -9.07 8.91 14.10
C PRO A 40 -9.77 7.65 13.56
N GLU A 41 -10.97 7.32 14.04
CA GLU A 41 -11.79 6.23 13.51
C GLU A 41 -12.29 6.52 12.10
N ASP A 42 -12.77 7.73 11.82
CA ASP A 42 -13.20 8.15 10.48
C ASP A 42 -12.04 8.05 9.48
N LEU A 43 -10.86 8.53 9.88
CA LEU A 43 -9.66 8.50 9.04
C LEU A 43 -9.13 7.07 8.82
N SER A 44 -9.23 6.21 9.82
CA SER A 44 -8.87 4.81 9.68
C SER A 44 -9.83 4.06 8.76
N THR A 45 -11.13 4.37 8.83
CA THR A 45 -12.14 3.85 7.92
C THR A 45 -11.91 4.35 6.50
N ALA A 46 -11.59 5.63 6.32
CA ALA A 46 -11.27 6.23 5.03
C ALA A 46 -10.05 5.57 4.38
N SER A 47 -8.95 5.43 5.13
CA SER A 47 -7.75 4.72 4.68
C SER A 47 -8.02 3.24 4.37
N GLY A 48 -8.76 2.57 5.26
CA GLY A 48 -9.13 1.16 5.09
C GLY A 48 -9.98 0.93 3.84
N LEU A 49 -10.96 1.78 3.57
CA LEU A 49 -11.80 1.70 2.37
C LEU A 49 -11.00 1.98 1.09
N TRP A 50 -10.00 2.86 1.12
CA TRP A 50 -9.09 3.00 0.00
C TRP A 50 -8.46 1.66 -0.39
N PHE A 51 -7.89 0.92 0.58
CA PHE A 51 -7.27 -0.39 0.36
C PHE A 51 -8.29 -1.46 -0.05
N LEU A 52 -9.47 -1.50 0.60
CA LEU A 52 -10.52 -2.48 0.31
C LEU A 52 -11.10 -2.31 -1.10
N CYS A 53 -11.43 -1.07 -1.48
CA CYS A 53 -11.93 -0.76 -2.82
C CYS A 53 -10.87 -1.04 -3.88
N PHE A 54 -9.61 -0.66 -3.62
CA PHE A 54 -8.48 -1.00 -4.49
C PHE A 54 -8.36 -2.52 -4.69
N ALA A 55 -8.41 -3.29 -3.60
CA ALA A 55 -8.31 -4.75 -3.65
C ALA A 55 -9.51 -5.40 -4.37
N ALA A 56 -10.74 -4.97 -4.06
CA ALA A 56 -11.94 -5.49 -4.68
C ALA A 56 -11.95 -5.28 -6.20
N MET A 57 -11.40 -4.16 -6.67
CA MET A 57 -11.30 -3.85 -8.09
C MET A 57 -10.27 -4.69 -8.85
N GLN A 58 -9.37 -5.42 -8.18
CA GLN A 58 -8.33 -6.22 -8.88
C GLN A 58 -8.94 -7.27 -9.82
N ILE A 59 -10.05 -7.90 -9.41
CA ILE A 59 -10.72 -8.94 -10.21
C ILE A 59 -11.41 -8.33 -11.45
N PRO A 60 -12.34 -7.34 -11.33
CA PRO A 60 -13.00 -6.76 -12.50
C PRO A 60 -12.05 -6.02 -13.42
N ILE A 61 -10.95 -5.44 -12.90
CA ILE A 61 -9.94 -4.79 -13.73
C ILE A 61 -9.21 -5.80 -14.61
N GLY A 62 -8.88 -6.99 -14.12
CA GLY A 62 -8.27 -8.03 -14.94
C GLY A 62 -9.11 -8.33 -16.19
N GLU A 63 -10.42 -8.48 -16.02
CA GLU A 63 -11.35 -8.70 -17.13
C GLU A 63 -11.49 -7.46 -18.05
N ALA A 64 -11.54 -6.26 -17.45
CA ALA A 64 -11.63 -5.02 -18.22
C ALA A 64 -10.37 -4.78 -19.08
N LEU A 65 -9.19 -5.10 -18.59
CA LEU A 65 -7.93 -4.98 -19.35
C LEU A 65 -7.93 -5.92 -20.58
N ASP A 66 -8.48 -7.13 -20.43
CA ASP A 66 -8.58 -8.09 -21.55
C ASP A 66 -9.64 -7.69 -22.58
N ARG A 67 -10.82 -7.23 -22.14
CA ARG A 67 -11.96 -6.91 -23.02
C ARG A 67 -11.94 -5.50 -23.58
N ILE A 68 -11.69 -4.51 -22.73
CA ILE A 68 -11.75 -3.07 -23.05
C ILE A 68 -10.37 -2.56 -23.45
N GLY A 69 -9.32 -2.98 -22.73
CA GLY A 69 -7.95 -2.55 -22.92
C GLY A 69 -7.44 -1.59 -21.86
N PRO A 70 -6.10 -1.49 -21.71
CA PRO A 70 -5.46 -0.68 -20.68
C PRO A 70 -5.72 0.83 -20.82
N ARG A 71 -5.82 1.35 -22.05
CA ARG A 71 -6.06 2.78 -22.32
C ARG A 71 -7.34 3.27 -21.66
N TRP A 72 -8.48 2.67 -22.00
CA TRP A 72 -9.78 3.07 -21.49
C TRP A 72 -9.95 2.72 -20.01
N THR A 73 -9.54 1.54 -19.60
CA THR A 73 -9.69 1.08 -18.20
C THR A 73 -8.93 1.99 -17.25
N ALA A 74 -7.64 2.26 -17.52
CA ALA A 74 -6.84 3.08 -16.62
C ALA A 74 -7.26 4.55 -16.64
N SER A 75 -7.49 5.14 -17.84
CA SER A 75 -7.82 6.57 -17.92
C SER A 75 -9.19 6.88 -17.30
N THR A 76 -10.21 6.07 -17.58
CA THR A 76 -11.58 6.32 -17.08
C THR A 76 -11.65 6.17 -15.57
N LEU A 77 -11.10 5.09 -15.01
CA LEU A 77 -11.13 4.88 -13.58
C LEU A 77 -10.27 5.91 -12.84
N LEU A 78 -9.09 6.25 -13.37
CA LEU A 78 -8.25 7.29 -12.77
C LEU A 78 -8.91 8.67 -12.81
N LEU A 79 -9.63 9.01 -13.90
CA LEU A 79 -10.34 10.27 -14.01
C LEU A 79 -11.54 10.33 -13.06
N LEU A 80 -12.43 9.35 -13.13
CA LEU A 80 -13.68 9.37 -12.36
C LEU A 80 -13.45 9.05 -10.88
N GLY A 81 -12.68 8.01 -10.60
CA GLY A 81 -12.38 7.61 -9.22
C GLY A 81 -11.24 8.42 -8.61
N GLY A 82 -10.09 8.51 -9.30
CA GLY A 82 -8.91 9.18 -8.79
C GLY A 82 -9.09 10.70 -8.68
N ALA A 83 -9.29 11.39 -9.80
CA ALA A 83 -9.47 12.84 -9.81
C ALA A 83 -10.82 13.25 -9.21
N GLY A 84 -11.93 12.56 -9.55
CA GLY A 84 -13.25 12.84 -8.96
C GLY A 84 -13.25 12.63 -7.44
N GLY A 85 -12.62 11.59 -6.94
CA GLY A 85 -12.44 11.37 -5.51
C GLY A 85 -11.58 12.46 -4.84
N ALA A 86 -10.49 12.90 -5.49
CA ALA A 86 -9.66 13.99 -4.98
C ALA A 86 -10.41 15.34 -4.96
N ILE A 87 -11.29 15.61 -5.93
CA ILE A 87 -12.20 16.76 -5.92
C ILE A 87 -13.15 16.66 -4.74
N LEU A 88 -13.82 15.52 -4.55
CA LEU A 88 -14.72 15.31 -3.42
C LEU A 88 -13.99 15.52 -2.09
N PHE A 89 -12.75 15.04 -1.99
CA PHE A 89 -11.91 15.27 -0.81
C PHE A 89 -11.65 16.77 -0.60
N ALA A 90 -11.27 17.52 -1.64
CA ALA A 90 -10.96 18.94 -1.56
C ALA A 90 -12.14 19.81 -1.09
N VAL A 91 -13.38 19.43 -1.46
CA VAL A 91 -14.61 20.13 -1.07
C VAL A 91 -15.28 19.56 0.17
N ALA A 92 -14.68 18.55 0.82
CA ALA A 92 -15.28 17.88 1.96
C ALA A 92 -15.52 18.83 3.14
N THR A 93 -16.72 18.75 3.69
CA THR A 93 -17.18 19.51 4.88
C THR A 93 -17.56 18.57 6.04
N SER A 94 -17.45 17.27 5.83
CA SER A 94 -17.71 16.25 6.83
C SER A 94 -16.78 15.04 6.69
N PRO A 95 -16.51 14.30 7.77
CA PRO A 95 -15.68 13.09 7.72
C PRO A 95 -16.22 12.03 6.76
N GLY A 96 -17.55 11.86 6.66
CA GLY A 96 -18.17 10.90 5.75
C GLY A 96 -17.84 11.16 4.27
N GLN A 97 -17.71 12.44 3.87
CA GLN A 97 -17.29 12.79 2.50
C GLN A 97 -15.83 12.39 2.23
N VAL A 98 -14.96 12.53 3.23
CA VAL A 98 -13.55 12.06 3.15
C VAL A 98 -13.51 10.54 2.98
N VAL A 99 -14.35 9.81 3.72
CA VAL A 99 -14.46 8.35 3.62
C VAL A 99 -14.86 7.91 2.20
N VAL A 100 -15.90 8.55 1.63
CA VAL A 100 -16.35 8.27 0.24
C VAL A 100 -15.27 8.67 -0.77
N ALA A 101 -14.63 9.82 -0.58
CA ALA A 101 -13.55 10.29 -1.44
C ALA A 101 -12.39 9.29 -1.50
N MET A 102 -11.99 8.75 -0.37
CA MET A 102 -10.91 7.77 -0.28
C MET A 102 -11.28 6.44 -0.96
N ALA A 103 -12.53 5.98 -0.81
CA ALA A 103 -13.03 4.81 -1.53
C ALA A 103 -12.96 5.01 -3.05
N LEU A 104 -13.41 6.17 -3.54
CA LEU A 104 -13.34 6.52 -4.97
C LEU A 104 -11.90 6.59 -5.48
N ILE A 105 -10.99 7.23 -4.73
CA ILE A 105 -9.55 7.28 -5.08
C ILE A 105 -8.97 5.87 -5.14
N GLY A 106 -9.33 4.99 -4.21
CA GLY A 106 -8.92 3.58 -4.22
C GLY A 106 -9.35 2.84 -5.48
N VAL A 107 -10.62 3.01 -5.92
CA VAL A 107 -11.12 2.50 -7.19
C VAL A 107 -10.32 3.09 -8.37
N GLY A 108 -10.10 4.41 -8.36
CA GLY A 108 -9.42 5.11 -9.45
C GLY A 108 -7.95 4.70 -9.63
N CYS A 109 -7.26 4.44 -8.53
CA CYS A 109 -5.85 4.05 -8.53
C CYS A 109 -5.61 2.57 -8.86
N SER A 110 -6.63 1.72 -8.73
CA SER A 110 -6.52 0.27 -8.81
C SER A 110 -6.06 -0.29 -10.18
N PRO A 111 -6.39 0.28 -11.37
CA PRO A 111 -6.00 -0.29 -12.65
C PRO A 111 -4.56 0.03 -13.07
N VAL A 112 -3.94 1.05 -12.48
CA VAL A 112 -2.77 1.72 -13.04
C VAL A 112 -1.57 0.79 -13.19
N LEU A 113 -1.17 0.10 -12.11
CA LEU A 113 -0.04 -0.83 -12.15
C LEU A 113 -0.34 -2.06 -13.01
N MET A 114 -1.58 -2.57 -12.93
CA MET A 114 -2.01 -3.72 -13.73
C MET A 114 -2.02 -3.40 -15.23
N ALA A 115 -2.50 -2.21 -15.62
CA ALA A 115 -2.46 -1.73 -17.01
C ALA A 115 -1.02 -1.60 -17.53
N THR A 116 -0.13 -1.09 -16.69
CA THR A 116 1.31 -0.97 -17.01
C THR A 116 1.91 -2.36 -17.26
N TYR A 117 1.69 -3.30 -16.35
CA TYR A 117 2.21 -4.66 -16.47
C TYR A 117 1.59 -5.43 -17.63
N PHE A 118 0.31 -5.20 -17.91
CA PHE A 118 -0.38 -5.78 -19.06
C PHE A 118 0.27 -5.37 -20.38
N ILE A 119 0.60 -4.08 -20.52
CA ILE A 119 1.30 -3.59 -21.70
C ILE A 119 2.70 -4.20 -21.78
N PHE A 120 3.46 -4.21 -20.67
CA PHE A 120 4.81 -4.80 -20.67
C PHE A 120 4.80 -6.27 -21.05
N ALA A 121 3.87 -7.06 -20.53
CA ALA A 121 3.77 -8.49 -20.82
C ALA A 121 3.44 -8.80 -22.29
N ARG A 122 2.71 -7.90 -22.96
CA ARG A 122 2.30 -8.08 -24.37
C ARG A 122 3.23 -7.41 -25.38
N ALA A 123 3.93 -6.34 -24.98
CA ALA A 123 4.75 -5.54 -25.89
C ALA A 123 6.24 -5.85 -25.82
N HIS A 124 6.72 -6.55 -24.77
CA HIS A 124 8.14 -6.75 -24.53
C HIS A 124 8.50 -8.20 -24.18
N ALA A 125 9.76 -8.57 -24.45
CA ALA A 125 10.29 -9.87 -24.06
C ALA A 125 10.32 -10.05 -22.53
N PRO A 126 10.21 -11.28 -22.00
CA PRO A 126 10.14 -11.55 -20.56
C PRO A 126 11.29 -10.95 -19.74
N ALA A 127 12.52 -10.94 -20.27
CA ALA A 127 13.67 -10.35 -19.59
C ALA A 127 13.53 -8.82 -19.44
N LEU A 128 12.99 -8.13 -20.45
CA LEU A 128 12.75 -6.69 -20.41
C LEU A 128 11.56 -6.34 -19.51
N PHE A 129 10.55 -7.20 -19.46
CA PHE A 129 9.41 -7.06 -18.54
C PHE A 129 9.87 -6.90 -17.10
N ALA A 130 10.74 -7.78 -16.61
CA ALA A 130 11.23 -7.73 -15.23
C ALA A 130 11.95 -6.40 -14.91
N THR A 131 12.77 -5.93 -15.84
CA THR A 131 13.49 -4.66 -15.71
C THR A 131 12.53 -3.46 -15.65
N LEU A 132 11.58 -3.39 -16.60
CA LEU A 132 10.60 -2.30 -16.67
C LEU A 132 9.65 -2.30 -15.45
N ALA A 133 9.24 -3.48 -14.98
CA ALA A 133 8.45 -3.63 -13.76
C ALA A 133 9.22 -3.12 -12.53
N GLY A 134 10.49 -3.48 -12.40
CA GLY A 134 11.36 -3.01 -11.33
C GLY A 134 11.54 -1.48 -11.34
N ILE A 135 11.78 -0.89 -12.51
CA ILE A 135 11.87 0.56 -12.69
C ILE A 135 10.56 1.25 -12.31
N THR A 136 9.42 0.70 -12.75
CA THR A 136 8.09 1.25 -12.41
C THR A 136 7.85 1.25 -10.92
N LEU A 137 8.15 0.15 -10.22
CA LEU A 137 8.03 0.05 -8.77
C LEU A 137 8.97 1.04 -8.08
N GLY A 138 10.22 1.15 -8.54
CA GLY A 138 11.21 2.09 -8.00
C GLY A 138 10.76 3.54 -8.13
N ILE A 139 10.32 3.98 -9.31
CA ILE A 139 9.80 5.33 -9.54
C ILE A 139 8.52 5.55 -8.71
N GLY A 140 7.65 4.54 -8.61
CA GLY A 140 6.43 4.61 -7.80
C GLY A 140 6.71 4.99 -6.34
N THR A 141 7.85 4.58 -5.78
CA THR A 141 8.22 4.95 -4.40
C THR A 141 8.37 6.46 -4.18
N LEU A 142 8.61 7.24 -5.24
CA LEU A 142 8.63 8.70 -5.17
C LEU A 142 7.28 9.26 -4.70
N GLY A 143 6.16 8.60 -5.05
CA GLY A 143 4.84 8.96 -4.55
C GLY A 143 4.74 8.81 -3.03
N ASN A 144 5.27 7.73 -2.50
CA ASN A 144 5.35 7.53 -1.05
C ASN A 144 6.22 8.59 -0.36
N LEU A 145 7.32 9.00 -0.96
CA LEU A 145 8.18 10.05 -0.42
C LEU A 145 7.49 11.41 -0.49
N ALA A 146 6.83 11.73 -1.62
CA ALA A 146 6.11 12.98 -1.82
C ALA A 146 4.92 13.15 -0.87
N SER A 147 4.29 12.06 -0.42
CA SER A 147 3.18 12.08 0.55
C SER A 147 3.61 12.35 2.00
N SER A 148 4.88 12.63 2.27
CA SER A 148 5.45 12.89 3.59
C SER A 148 5.85 14.37 3.73
N LEU A 149 7.09 14.67 4.03
CA LEU A 149 7.57 16.04 4.24
C LEU A 149 7.27 17.01 3.08
N PRO A 150 7.37 16.63 1.79
CA PRO A 150 6.96 17.52 0.70
C PRO A 150 5.49 17.92 0.76
N LEU A 151 4.60 16.97 1.13
CA LEU A 151 3.19 17.28 1.34
C LEU A 151 2.98 18.23 2.52
N THR A 152 3.72 18.05 3.62
CA THR A 152 3.64 18.97 4.78
C THR A 152 3.90 20.42 4.35
N PHE A 153 4.97 20.66 3.59
CA PHE A 153 5.26 22.00 3.08
C PHE A 153 4.17 22.55 2.15
N ALA A 154 3.59 21.70 1.30
CA ALA A 154 2.49 22.12 0.43
C ALA A 154 1.23 22.48 1.24
N VAL A 155 0.91 21.73 2.28
CA VAL A 155 -0.24 21.97 3.16
C VAL A 155 -0.02 23.21 4.01
N GLU A 156 1.16 23.44 4.56
CA GLU A 156 1.52 24.64 5.31
C GLU A 156 1.44 25.92 4.43
N ALA A 157 1.87 25.83 3.17
CA ALA A 157 1.90 26.98 2.26
C ALA A 157 0.55 27.29 1.63
N LEU A 158 -0.25 26.29 1.26
CA LEU A 158 -1.45 26.43 0.44
C LEU A 158 -2.75 26.05 1.17
N GLY A 159 -2.64 25.37 2.30
CA GLY A 159 -3.73 24.69 2.96
C GLY A 159 -4.07 23.34 2.31
N TRP A 160 -4.68 22.46 3.08
CA TRP A 160 -4.98 21.08 2.64
C TRP A 160 -5.98 21.03 1.47
N ARG A 161 -6.98 21.91 1.44
CA ARG A 161 -7.97 21.95 0.35
C ARG A 161 -7.34 22.31 -0.98
N SER A 162 -6.53 23.39 -1.03
CA SER A 162 -5.84 23.81 -2.26
C SER A 162 -4.84 22.75 -2.74
N THR A 163 -4.16 22.10 -1.81
CA THR A 163 -3.26 20.97 -2.12
C THR A 163 -4.03 19.81 -2.76
N MET A 164 -5.21 19.46 -2.24
CA MET A 164 -6.06 18.42 -2.83
C MET A 164 -6.61 18.81 -4.20
N TRP A 165 -6.96 20.10 -4.43
CA TRP A 165 -7.31 20.58 -5.75
C TRP A 165 -6.14 20.44 -6.75
N GLY A 166 -4.93 20.78 -6.33
CA GLY A 166 -3.72 20.57 -7.14
C GLY A 166 -3.52 19.10 -7.51
N LEU A 167 -3.71 18.19 -6.56
CA LEU A 167 -3.63 16.73 -6.80
C LEU A 167 -4.75 16.25 -7.73
N ALA A 168 -5.97 16.75 -7.57
CA ALA A 168 -7.09 16.42 -8.46
C ALA A 168 -6.80 16.82 -9.91
N ILE A 169 -6.32 18.05 -10.12
CA ILE A 169 -5.93 18.56 -11.44
C ILE A 169 -4.78 17.72 -12.03
N ALA A 170 -3.73 17.45 -11.25
CA ALA A 170 -2.62 16.62 -11.69
C ALA A 170 -3.09 15.20 -12.08
N THR A 171 -3.98 14.60 -11.29
CA THR A 171 -4.56 13.29 -11.58
C THR A 171 -5.40 13.31 -12.85
N ALA A 172 -6.21 14.35 -13.06
CA ALA A 172 -7.00 14.51 -14.27
C ALA A 172 -6.14 14.70 -15.53
N ILE A 173 -5.06 15.50 -15.45
CA ILE A 173 -4.09 15.66 -16.54
C ILE A 173 -3.43 14.32 -16.88
N VAL A 174 -2.99 13.57 -15.88
CA VAL A 174 -2.38 12.25 -16.08
C VAL A 174 -3.39 11.28 -16.71
N ALA A 175 -4.64 11.27 -16.25
CA ALA A 175 -5.70 10.44 -16.84
C ALA A 175 -5.98 10.79 -18.31
N ALA A 176 -6.07 12.09 -18.63
CA ALA A 176 -6.25 12.58 -19.99
C ALA A 176 -5.05 12.21 -20.89
N ALA A 177 -3.83 12.34 -20.36
CA ALA A 177 -2.62 11.95 -21.09
C ALA A 177 -2.54 10.42 -21.34
N ILE A 178 -2.96 9.59 -20.37
CA ILE A 178 -3.10 8.13 -20.58
C ILE A 178 -4.08 7.87 -21.71
N PHE A 179 -5.25 8.51 -21.68
CA PHE A 179 -6.24 8.35 -22.74
C PHE A 179 -5.71 8.76 -24.12
N ALA A 180 -4.96 9.85 -24.22
CA ALA A 180 -4.44 10.35 -25.48
C ALA A 180 -3.24 9.56 -26.02
N LEU A 181 -2.34 9.10 -25.15
CA LEU A 181 -1.01 8.63 -25.53
C LEU A 181 -0.81 7.11 -25.37
N VAL A 182 -1.61 6.42 -24.55
CA VAL A 182 -1.50 4.97 -24.41
C VAL A 182 -2.14 4.29 -25.61
N LYS A 183 -1.45 3.31 -26.16
CA LYS A 183 -1.95 2.43 -27.21
C LYS A 183 -2.21 1.05 -26.62
N ASP A 184 -3.40 0.53 -26.88
CA ASP A 184 -3.76 -0.83 -26.47
C ASP A 184 -2.94 -1.84 -27.27
N PRO A 185 -2.35 -2.85 -26.63
CA PRO A 185 -1.68 -3.94 -27.34
C PRO A 185 -2.73 -4.81 -28.08
N PRO A 186 -2.30 -5.58 -29.11
CA PRO A 186 -3.20 -6.49 -29.82
C PRO A 186 -3.91 -7.44 -28.86
N LYS A 187 -5.21 -7.67 -29.10
CA LYS A 187 -5.99 -8.67 -28.35
C LYS A 187 -5.47 -10.07 -28.71
N ILE A 188 -5.20 -10.86 -27.71
CA ILE A 188 -4.80 -12.26 -27.86
C ILE A 188 -5.98 -13.09 -27.33
N ASP A 189 -6.49 -14.01 -28.14
CA ASP A 189 -7.51 -14.98 -27.69
C ASP A 189 -6.87 -15.88 -26.62
N GLN A 190 -7.26 -15.65 -25.37
CA GLN A 190 -6.79 -16.48 -24.25
C GLN A 190 -7.71 -17.71 -24.13
N SER A 191 -7.33 -18.81 -24.78
CA SER A 191 -8.04 -20.09 -24.69
C SER A 191 -7.63 -20.95 -23.47
N SER A 192 -6.76 -20.49 -22.59
CA SER A 192 -6.29 -21.27 -21.43
C SER A 192 -6.80 -20.73 -20.10
N GLY A 193 -8.03 -21.14 -19.77
CA GLY A 193 -8.68 -20.83 -18.51
C GLY A 193 -8.20 -21.71 -17.35
N GLY A 194 -7.22 -21.25 -16.55
CA GLY A 194 -7.09 -21.73 -15.19
C GLY A 194 -7.92 -20.85 -14.23
N SER A 195 -8.46 -21.38 -13.17
CA SER A 195 -9.22 -20.61 -12.18
C SER A 195 -8.32 -20.24 -10.97
N VAL A 196 -8.50 -19.04 -10.43
CA VAL A 196 -7.91 -18.66 -9.12
C VAL A 196 -8.36 -19.63 -8.01
N LEU A 197 -9.55 -20.21 -8.16
CA LEU A 197 -10.07 -21.22 -7.22
C LEU A 197 -9.20 -22.48 -7.16
N THR A 198 -8.49 -22.83 -8.25
CA THR A 198 -7.55 -23.95 -8.26
C THR A 198 -6.38 -23.69 -7.29
N LEU A 199 -5.92 -22.45 -7.18
CA LEU A 199 -4.86 -22.07 -6.24
C LEU A 199 -5.37 -22.11 -4.79
N LEU A 200 -6.58 -21.64 -4.54
CA LEU A 200 -7.20 -21.69 -3.21
C LEU A 200 -7.47 -23.13 -2.74
N ALA A 201 -7.62 -24.07 -3.66
CA ALA A 201 -7.75 -25.50 -3.33
C ALA A 201 -6.42 -26.14 -2.89
N MET A 202 -5.28 -25.45 -3.03
CA MET A 202 -3.96 -25.98 -2.62
C MET A 202 -3.68 -25.69 -1.14
N PRO A 203 -3.61 -26.67 -0.23
CA PRO A 203 -3.42 -26.44 1.20
C PRO A 203 -2.11 -25.73 1.55
N VAL A 204 -1.07 -25.92 0.73
CA VAL A 204 0.26 -25.33 0.92
C VAL A 204 0.25 -23.79 0.83
N ILE A 205 -0.74 -23.22 0.16
CA ILE A 205 -0.84 -21.77 -0.06
C ILE A 205 -1.43 -21.04 1.15
N TRP A 206 -2.25 -21.69 1.97
CA TRP A 206 -2.95 -21.02 3.07
C TRP A 206 -2.05 -20.38 4.12
N PRO A 207 -0.96 -21.01 4.59
CA PRO A 207 0.01 -20.32 5.46
C PRO A 207 0.66 -19.11 4.80
N ILE A 208 0.91 -19.16 3.48
CA ILE A 208 1.47 -18.05 2.73
C ILE A 208 0.46 -16.91 2.61
N LEU A 209 -0.81 -17.22 2.32
CA LEU A 209 -1.89 -16.24 2.27
C LEU A 209 -2.12 -15.59 3.64
N ALA A 210 -2.11 -16.37 4.72
CA ALA A 210 -2.24 -15.85 6.08
C ALA A 210 -1.11 -14.84 6.40
N MET A 211 0.14 -15.20 6.09
CA MET A 211 1.28 -14.31 6.27
C MET A 211 1.18 -13.07 5.38
N MET A 212 0.82 -13.24 4.11
CA MET A 212 0.66 -12.13 3.16
C MET A 212 -0.41 -11.14 3.61
N THR A 213 -1.49 -11.62 4.25
CA THR A 213 -2.59 -10.79 4.77
C THR A 213 -2.12 -9.81 5.84
N VAL A 214 -1.14 -10.18 6.67
CA VAL A 214 -0.74 -9.38 7.84
C VAL A 214 0.65 -8.77 7.74
N ASN A 215 1.52 -9.27 6.86
CA ASN A 215 2.92 -8.83 6.76
C ASN A 215 3.06 -7.32 6.51
N TYR A 216 2.30 -6.80 5.55
CA TYR A 216 2.38 -5.39 5.15
C TYR A 216 1.57 -4.46 6.05
N VAL A 217 0.64 -5.02 6.84
CA VAL A 217 -0.35 -4.27 7.64
C VAL A 217 0.30 -3.25 8.59
N PRO A 218 1.26 -3.60 9.48
CA PRO A 218 1.82 -2.63 10.41
C PRO A 218 2.50 -1.46 9.70
N ALA A 219 3.33 -1.76 8.69
CA ALA A 219 4.04 -0.73 7.94
C ALA A 219 3.09 0.19 7.17
N ALA A 220 2.07 -0.38 6.50
CA ALA A 220 1.10 0.38 5.73
C ALA A 220 0.17 1.22 6.62
N ALA A 221 -0.37 0.62 7.67
CA ALA A 221 -1.33 1.26 8.55
C ALA A 221 -0.70 2.38 9.39
N ILE A 222 0.45 2.10 10.01
CA ILE A 222 1.13 3.08 10.86
C ILE A 222 1.60 4.25 10.00
N ARG A 223 2.35 3.97 8.92
CA ARG A 223 2.85 5.03 8.06
C ARG A 223 1.73 5.78 7.33
N GLY A 224 0.71 5.07 6.88
CA GLY A 224 -0.38 5.63 6.07
C GLY A 224 -1.33 6.54 6.83
N LEU A 225 -1.45 6.34 8.16
CA LEU A 225 -2.35 7.11 9.01
C LEU A 225 -1.79 7.33 10.41
N TRP A 226 -1.44 6.26 11.15
CA TRP A 226 -1.28 6.35 12.60
C TRP A 226 -0.02 7.07 13.07
N ALA A 227 1.01 7.20 12.23
CA ALA A 227 2.24 7.91 12.60
C ALA A 227 1.98 9.40 12.89
N GLY A 228 1.10 10.06 12.12
CA GLY A 228 0.74 11.45 12.34
C GLY A 228 0.06 11.67 13.70
N PRO A 229 -1.13 11.09 13.93
CA PRO A 229 -1.83 11.19 15.21
C PRO A 229 -0.96 10.74 16.41
N TYR A 230 -0.22 9.65 16.29
CA TYR A 230 0.68 9.18 17.35
C TYR A 230 1.70 10.23 17.77
N LEU A 231 2.39 10.85 16.81
CA LEU A 231 3.40 11.86 17.09
C LEU A 231 2.77 13.15 17.62
N SER A 232 1.60 13.52 17.13
CA SER A 232 0.85 14.67 17.60
C SER A 232 0.34 14.49 19.03
N ASP A 233 -0.38 13.40 19.30
CA ASP A 233 -1.09 13.19 20.56
C ASP A 233 -0.16 12.87 21.73
N VAL A 234 0.93 12.11 21.47
CA VAL A 234 1.86 11.67 22.52
C VAL A 234 2.97 12.66 22.76
N PHE A 235 3.48 13.31 21.70
CA PHE A 235 4.66 14.18 21.80
C PHE A 235 4.39 15.63 21.44
N SER A 236 3.15 16.00 21.09
CA SER A 236 2.80 17.35 20.58
C SER A 236 3.72 17.78 19.43
N ALA A 237 4.06 16.82 18.56
CA ALA A 237 5.00 17.04 17.47
C ALA A 237 4.42 17.98 16.42
N SER A 238 5.26 18.86 15.86
CA SER A 238 4.88 19.75 14.76
C SER A 238 4.62 18.96 13.46
N ASN A 239 3.85 19.55 12.53
CA ASN A 239 3.61 18.98 11.21
C ASN A 239 4.90 18.65 10.46
N GLN A 240 5.95 19.48 10.60
CA GLN A 240 7.26 19.20 10.01
C GLN A 240 7.95 17.98 10.62
N THR A 241 7.81 17.78 11.94
CA THR A 241 8.32 16.57 12.60
C THR A 241 7.58 15.34 12.12
N ILE A 242 6.25 15.39 12.02
CA ILE A 242 5.41 14.31 11.47
C ILE A 242 5.84 13.98 10.03
N GLY A 243 5.96 15.00 9.18
CA GLY A 243 6.42 14.84 7.81
C GLY A 243 7.81 14.23 7.70
N THR A 244 8.73 14.64 8.57
CA THR A 244 10.10 14.10 8.63
C THR A 244 10.12 12.63 9.06
N VAL A 245 9.41 12.26 10.11
CA VAL A 245 9.34 10.87 10.60
C VAL A 245 8.70 9.96 9.56
N THR A 246 7.60 10.38 8.95
CA THR A 246 6.94 9.60 7.89
C THR A 246 7.81 9.47 6.64
N LEU A 247 8.63 10.48 6.31
CA LEU A 247 9.63 10.41 5.25
C LEU A 247 10.73 9.40 5.57
N ILE A 248 11.29 9.45 6.79
CA ILE A 248 12.32 8.49 7.25
C ILE A 248 11.76 7.07 7.21
N MET A 249 10.53 6.85 7.66
CA MET A 249 9.87 5.55 7.57
C MET A 249 9.68 5.09 6.12
N ALA A 250 9.33 6.00 5.20
CA ALA A 250 9.22 5.68 3.78
C ALA A 250 10.57 5.27 3.18
N LEU A 251 11.64 6.00 3.50
CA LEU A 251 13.00 5.64 3.08
C LEU A 251 13.43 4.28 3.66
N ALA A 252 13.06 3.98 4.90
CA ALA A 252 13.29 2.68 5.52
C ALA A 252 12.57 1.54 4.77
N MET A 253 11.32 1.75 4.32
CA MET A 253 10.60 0.77 3.49
C MET A 253 11.28 0.56 2.13
N VAL A 254 11.79 1.62 1.51
CA VAL A 254 12.60 1.52 0.27
C VAL A 254 13.86 0.72 0.51
N ALA A 255 14.60 1.04 1.58
CA ALA A 255 15.81 0.29 1.97
C ALA A 255 15.49 -1.19 2.24
N GLY A 256 14.38 -1.48 2.90
CA GLY A 256 13.89 -2.86 3.10
C GLY A 256 13.73 -3.60 1.77
N ASN A 257 13.04 -3.01 0.79
CA ASN A 257 12.87 -3.62 -0.54
C ASN A 257 14.21 -3.91 -1.23
N LEU A 258 15.21 -3.04 -1.07
CA LEU A 258 16.55 -3.23 -1.63
C LEU A 258 17.36 -4.30 -0.89
N ILE A 259 17.13 -4.47 0.42
CA ILE A 259 17.84 -5.46 1.26
C ILE A 259 17.31 -6.88 1.01
N TYR A 260 15.99 -7.06 0.89
CA TYR A 260 15.38 -8.40 0.77
C TYR A 260 15.73 -9.11 -0.53
N GLY A 261 15.97 -8.38 -1.64
CA GLY A 261 16.40 -8.98 -2.91
C GLY A 261 17.75 -9.73 -2.81
N PRO A 262 18.85 -9.08 -2.38
CA PRO A 262 20.13 -9.74 -2.13
C PRO A 262 20.06 -10.86 -1.05
N LEU A 263 19.23 -10.69 -0.01
CA LEU A 263 19.03 -11.73 1.00
C LEU A 263 18.44 -13.00 0.37
N ASP A 264 17.44 -12.90 -0.51
CA ASP A 264 16.87 -14.05 -1.22
C ASP A 264 17.88 -14.76 -2.12
N GLN A 265 18.83 -14.04 -2.69
CA GLN A 265 19.90 -14.63 -3.49
C GLN A 265 20.98 -15.29 -2.63
N LYS A 266 21.32 -14.69 -1.47
CA LYS A 266 22.41 -15.16 -0.60
C LYS A 266 22.03 -16.35 0.28
N PHE A 267 20.80 -16.33 0.81
CA PHE A 267 20.31 -17.37 1.71
C PHE A 267 19.45 -18.38 0.96
N ARG A 268 19.69 -19.68 1.22
CA ARG A 268 18.98 -20.78 0.53
C ARG A 268 17.53 -20.99 1.00
N SER A 269 17.13 -20.39 2.12
CA SER A 269 15.81 -20.57 2.73
C SER A 269 14.99 -19.28 2.69
N ARG A 270 14.00 -19.19 1.80
CA ARG A 270 13.03 -18.11 1.75
C ARG A 270 12.16 -18.08 3.01
N LYS A 271 11.79 -19.26 3.50
CA LYS A 271 11.02 -19.42 4.74
C LYS A 271 11.74 -18.77 5.92
N ALA A 272 13.05 -19.04 6.08
CA ALA A 272 13.84 -18.44 7.16
C ALA A 272 13.92 -16.91 7.06
N ILE A 273 14.15 -16.36 5.86
CA ILE A 273 14.18 -14.91 5.63
C ILE A 273 12.86 -14.26 6.05
N ILE A 274 11.73 -14.85 5.66
CA ILE A 274 10.39 -14.33 5.96
C ILE A 274 10.13 -14.41 7.47
N ILE A 275 10.41 -15.54 8.12
CA ILE A 275 10.21 -15.70 9.57
C ILE A 275 11.09 -14.72 10.34
N VAL A 276 12.39 -14.65 10.06
CA VAL A 276 13.31 -13.74 10.76
C VAL A 276 12.90 -12.29 10.55
N GLY A 277 12.60 -11.88 9.31
CA GLY A 277 12.15 -10.52 9.01
C GLY A 277 10.90 -10.13 9.78
N ASN A 278 9.89 -11.01 9.81
CA ASN A 278 8.65 -10.73 10.53
C ASN A 278 8.77 -10.84 12.05
N CYS A 279 9.65 -11.71 12.58
CA CYS A 279 9.99 -11.72 14.01
C CYS A 279 10.68 -10.42 14.43
N LEU A 280 11.61 -9.88 13.62
CA LEU A 280 12.20 -8.57 13.88
C LEU A 280 11.16 -7.43 13.85
N GLY A 281 10.20 -7.50 12.92
CA GLY A 281 9.06 -6.58 12.88
C GLY A 281 8.18 -6.69 14.14
N LEU A 282 7.92 -7.91 14.59
CA LEU A 282 7.19 -8.16 15.83
C LEU A 282 7.93 -7.60 17.05
N VAL A 283 9.25 -7.79 17.13
CA VAL A 283 10.08 -7.19 18.19
C VAL A 283 9.99 -5.66 18.15
N ALA A 284 10.08 -5.03 16.98
CA ALA A 284 9.93 -3.58 16.84
C ALA A 284 8.55 -3.08 17.33
N LEU A 285 7.46 -3.81 17.03
CA LEU A 285 6.12 -3.48 17.51
C LEU A 285 5.98 -3.66 19.02
N VAL A 286 6.53 -4.73 19.60
CA VAL A 286 6.52 -4.96 21.04
C VAL A 286 7.31 -3.87 21.77
N LEU A 287 8.44 -3.45 21.21
CA LEU A 287 9.21 -2.33 21.75
C LEU A 287 8.45 -0.99 21.60
N LEU A 288 7.68 -0.78 20.53
CA LEU A 288 6.78 0.36 20.42
C LEU A 288 5.71 0.36 21.52
N VAL A 289 5.16 -0.81 21.88
CA VAL A 289 4.25 -0.93 23.03
C VAL A 289 4.94 -0.55 24.32
N ALA A 290 6.16 -1.07 24.55
CA ALA A 290 6.88 -0.83 25.80
C ALA A 290 7.37 0.63 25.96
N PHE A 291 7.73 1.27 24.86
CA PHE A 291 8.41 2.58 24.85
C PHE A 291 7.61 3.69 24.14
N ALA A 292 6.29 3.53 24.01
CA ALA A 292 5.43 4.43 23.24
C ALA A 292 5.51 5.90 23.65
N GLY A 293 5.79 6.22 24.92
CA GLY A 293 5.83 7.58 25.45
C GLY A 293 7.24 8.12 25.71
N GLN A 294 8.30 7.43 25.31
CA GLN A 294 9.66 7.83 25.74
C GLN A 294 10.20 9.07 25.01
N SER A 295 10.29 9.03 23.69
CA SER A 295 10.78 10.16 22.89
C SER A 295 10.46 9.98 21.40
N VAL A 296 10.41 11.10 20.66
CA VAL A 296 10.26 11.08 19.19
C VAL A 296 11.39 10.30 18.52
N ALA A 297 12.63 10.41 19.02
CA ALA A 297 13.76 9.70 18.43
C ALA A 297 13.62 8.17 18.58
N MET A 298 13.23 7.68 19.76
CA MET A 298 12.97 6.26 20.00
C MET A 298 11.82 5.76 19.14
N ALA A 299 10.70 6.51 19.10
CA ALA A 299 9.56 6.20 18.24
C ALA A 299 9.99 6.09 16.77
N THR A 300 10.76 7.07 16.27
CA THR A 300 11.26 7.06 14.88
C THR A 300 12.12 5.83 14.58
N MET A 301 13.04 5.48 15.47
CA MET A 301 13.92 4.32 15.31
C MET A 301 13.10 3.01 15.21
N LEU A 302 12.09 2.84 16.05
CA LEU A 302 11.22 1.66 16.06
C LEU A 302 10.30 1.63 14.83
N LEU A 303 9.78 2.77 14.40
CA LEU A 303 9.00 2.91 13.16
C LEU A 303 9.84 2.58 11.92
N VAL A 304 11.11 2.95 11.90
CA VAL A 304 12.08 2.52 10.86
C VAL A 304 12.19 0.99 10.84
N GLY A 305 12.32 0.35 12.00
CA GLY A 305 12.34 -1.11 12.12
C GLY A 305 11.09 -1.76 11.52
N VAL A 306 9.89 -1.25 11.84
CA VAL A 306 8.62 -1.72 11.26
C VAL A 306 8.61 -1.51 9.74
N GLY A 307 9.10 -0.37 9.26
CA GLY A 307 9.15 -0.06 7.82
C GLY A 307 10.03 -1.03 7.04
N ILE A 308 11.26 -1.28 7.50
CA ILE A 308 12.21 -2.22 6.86
C ILE A 308 11.63 -3.63 6.81
N THR A 309 11.09 -4.10 7.92
CA THR A 309 10.63 -5.50 8.04
C THR A 309 9.35 -5.77 7.27
N GLY A 310 8.46 -4.78 7.13
CA GLY A 310 7.26 -4.87 6.31
C GLY A 310 7.54 -5.07 4.82
N ALA A 311 8.75 -4.77 4.34
CA ALA A 311 9.14 -4.98 2.94
C ALA A 311 9.41 -6.45 2.58
N SER A 312 9.36 -7.39 3.53
CA SER A 312 9.56 -8.83 3.29
C SER A 312 8.49 -9.47 2.39
N PHE A 313 7.39 -8.75 2.09
CA PHE A 313 6.34 -9.23 1.18
C PHE A 313 6.86 -9.65 -0.20
N VAL A 314 7.94 -9.05 -0.69
CA VAL A 314 8.54 -9.43 -1.98
C VAL A 314 9.09 -10.86 -1.96
N VAL A 315 9.66 -11.29 -0.83
CA VAL A 315 10.15 -12.67 -0.64
C VAL A 315 8.99 -13.63 -0.45
N ILE A 316 7.89 -13.20 0.20
CA ILE A 316 6.67 -14.02 0.31
C ILE A 316 6.09 -14.32 -1.08
N ILE A 317 6.04 -13.32 -1.97
CA ILE A 317 5.61 -13.51 -3.35
C ILE A 317 6.55 -14.49 -4.10
N ALA A 318 7.86 -14.35 -3.91
CA ALA A 318 8.83 -15.25 -4.52
C ALA A 318 8.66 -16.69 -4.03
N HIS A 319 8.46 -16.88 -2.71
CA HIS A 319 8.23 -18.20 -2.12
C HIS A 319 6.92 -18.85 -2.59
N ALA A 320 5.84 -18.07 -2.70
CA ALA A 320 4.57 -18.59 -3.21
C ALA A 320 4.68 -19.08 -4.66
N LYS A 321 5.48 -18.40 -5.50
CA LYS A 321 5.69 -18.81 -6.90
C LYS A 321 6.32 -20.19 -7.04
N ASP A 322 7.09 -20.66 -6.06
CA ASP A 322 7.69 -22.01 -6.09
C ASP A 322 6.62 -23.11 -6.09
N PHE A 323 5.43 -22.82 -5.55
CA PHE A 323 4.30 -23.75 -5.48
C PHE A 323 3.29 -23.55 -6.63
N PHE A 324 3.35 -22.45 -7.38
CA PHE A 324 2.37 -22.20 -8.42
C PHE A 324 2.68 -22.99 -9.70
N PRO A 325 1.65 -23.63 -10.33
CA PRO A 325 1.78 -24.09 -11.70
C PRO A 325 2.17 -22.93 -12.62
N ALA A 326 3.09 -23.15 -13.56
CA ALA A 326 3.62 -22.09 -14.43
C ALA A 326 2.53 -21.26 -15.14
N HIS A 327 1.44 -21.93 -15.60
CA HIS A 327 0.32 -21.27 -16.28
C HIS A 327 -0.59 -20.45 -15.33
N LEU A 328 -0.46 -20.61 -14.00
CA LEU A 328 -1.22 -19.87 -12.99
C LEU A 328 -0.38 -18.85 -12.23
N ALA A 329 0.92 -18.73 -12.49
CA ALA A 329 1.84 -17.87 -11.73
C ALA A 329 1.37 -16.41 -11.69
N GLY A 330 0.89 -15.84 -12.80
CA GLY A 330 0.37 -14.48 -12.84
C GLY A 330 -0.87 -14.29 -11.95
N ARG A 331 -1.82 -15.24 -12.02
CA ARG A 331 -3.03 -15.24 -11.17
C ARG A 331 -2.70 -15.45 -9.70
N GLY A 332 -1.68 -16.24 -9.41
CA GLY A 332 -1.18 -16.43 -8.05
C GLY A 332 -0.64 -15.14 -7.44
N VAL A 333 0.13 -14.37 -8.19
CA VAL A 333 0.62 -13.04 -7.75
C VAL A 333 -0.55 -12.07 -7.50
N THR A 334 -1.56 -12.07 -8.37
CA THR A 334 -2.77 -11.25 -8.17
C THR A 334 -3.52 -11.67 -6.91
N LEU A 335 -3.64 -12.98 -6.64
CA LEU A 335 -4.24 -13.51 -5.42
C LEU A 335 -3.48 -13.06 -4.17
N LEU A 336 -2.15 -13.15 -4.18
CA LEU A 336 -1.31 -12.66 -3.08
C LEU A 336 -1.50 -11.16 -2.84
N ASN A 337 -1.52 -10.35 -3.90
CA ASN A 337 -1.78 -8.92 -3.79
C ASN A 337 -3.18 -8.62 -3.24
N LEU A 338 -4.19 -9.39 -3.64
CA LEU A 338 -5.55 -9.26 -3.10
C LEU A 338 -5.56 -9.47 -1.59
N PHE A 339 -4.89 -10.51 -1.09
CA PHE A 339 -4.78 -10.80 0.35
C PHE A 339 -3.94 -9.74 1.08
N GLY A 340 -2.80 -9.33 0.52
CA GLY A 340 -1.92 -8.34 1.15
C GLY A 340 -2.57 -6.94 1.25
N ILE A 341 -3.15 -6.46 0.15
CA ILE A 341 -3.79 -5.15 0.10
C ILE A 341 -5.16 -5.19 0.81
N GLY A 342 -5.94 -6.26 0.62
CA GLY A 342 -7.20 -6.47 1.32
C GLY A 342 -6.99 -6.60 2.83
N GLY A 343 -5.97 -7.32 3.26
CA GLY A 343 -5.55 -7.41 4.66
C GLY A 343 -5.23 -6.03 5.24
N ALA A 344 -4.43 -5.23 4.54
CA ALA A 344 -4.17 -3.86 4.95
C ALA A 344 -5.47 -3.06 5.14
N GLY A 345 -6.42 -3.18 4.23
CA GLY A 345 -7.73 -2.51 4.32
C GLY A 345 -8.56 -2.95 5.51
N VAL A 346 -8.66 -4.26 5.75
CA VAL A 346 -9.42 -4.82 6.88
C VAL A 346 -8.81 -4.37 8.21
N PHE A 347 -7.52 -4.60 8.41
CA PHE A 347 -6.84 -4.25 9.65
C PHE A 347 -6.75 -2.74 9.88
N GLN A 348 -6.64 -1.96 8.80
CA GLN A 348 -6.71 -0.50 8.89
C GLN A 348 -8.07 -0.03 9.40
N SER A 349 -9.17 -0.55 8.86
CA SER A 349 -10.52 -0.21 9.33
C SER A 349 -10.79 -0.67 10.77
N LEU A 350 -10.31 -1.88 11.14
CA LEU A 350 -10.46 -2.39 12.50
C LEU A 350 -9.63 -1.59 13.51
N SER A 351 -8.47 -1.08 13.11
CA SER A 351 -7.58 -0.31 13.99
C SER A 351 -8.24 0.96 14.55
N GLY A 352 -9.18 1.57 13.80
CA GLY A 352 -9.95 2.72 14.27
C GLY A 352 -10.86 2.38 15.45
N ARG A 353 -11.53 1.23 15.41
CA ARG A 353 -12.36 0.74 16.53
C ARG A 353 -11.51 0.44 17.76
N VAL A 354 -10.39 -0.25 17.56
CA VAL A 354 -9.43 -0.54 18.63
C VAL A 354 -8.93 0.75 19.28
N PHE A 355 -8.59 1.74 18.47
CA PHE A 355 -8.15 3.06 18.94
C PHE A 355 -9.25 3.75 19.76
N ARG A 356 -10.50 3.78 19.26
CA ARG A 356 -11.62 4.39 19.97
C ARG A 356 -11.85 3.73 21.32
N GLU A 357 -11.97 2.40 21.37
CA GLU A 357 -12.20 1.65 22.60
C GLU A 357 -11.09 1.88 23.63
N ALA A 358 -9.83 1.92 23.17
CA ALA A 358 -8.70 2.21 24.04
C ALA A 358 -8.70 3.67 24.53
N SER A 359 -9.13 4.61 23.71
CA SER A 359 -9.25 6.03 24.09
C SER A 359 -10.36 6.25 25.11
N GLU A 360 -11.50 5.58 24.94
CA GLU A 360 -12.64 5.63 25.88
C GLU A 360 -12.29 5.04 27.26
N ALA A 361 -11.28 4.17 27.35
CA ALA A 361 -10.78 3.67 28.63
C ALA A 361 -10.13 4.75 29.51
N GLY A 362 -9.84 5.95 28.97
CA GLY A 362 -9.44 7.13 29.72
C GLY A 362 -8.04 7.09 30.36
N GLN A 363 -7.18 6.15 29.92
CA GLN A 363 -5.82 5.99 30.48
C GLN A 363 -4.76 6.89 29.77
N GLY A 364 -5.20 7.78 28.89
CA GLY A 364 -4.37 8.75 28.21
C GLY A 364 -3.79 8.27 26.87
N PRO A 365 -3.19 9.21 26.09
CA PRO A 365 -2.76 8.94 24.72
C PRO A 365 -1.72 7.81 24.61
N VAL A 366 -0.76 7.75 25.50
CA VAL A 366 0.28 6.69 25.45
C VAL A 366 -0.32 5.30 25.50
N TYR A 367 -1.27 5.08 26.44
CA TYR A 367 -1.96 3.80 26.56
C TYR A 367 -2.76 3.45 25.29
N THR A 368 -3.45 4.43 24.71
CA THR A 368 -4.22 4.23 23.48
C THR A 368 -3.36 3.71 22.34
N TYR A 369 -2.16 4.30 22.16
CA TYR A 369 -1.23 3.84 21.12
C TYR A 369 -0.53 2.53 21.48
N GLN A 370 -0.30 2.25 22.76
CA GLN A 370 0.19 0.92 23.20
C GLN A 370 -0.78 -0.19 22.79
N VAL A 371 -2.09 0.00 23.03
CA VAL A 371 -3.13 -0.96 22.61
C VAL A 371 -3.17 -1.10 21.09
N LEU A 372 -3.08 0.01 20.36
CA LEU A 372 -3.05 0.00 18.89
C LEU A 372 -1.84 -0.78 18.34
N PHE A 373 -0.65 -0.53 18.87
CA PHE A 373 0.56 -1.26 18.44
C PHE A 373 0.52 -2.74 18.84
N ALA A 374 -0.07 -3.06 20.01
CA ALA A 374 -0.30 -4.44 20.43
C ALA A 374 -1.27 -5.17 19.49
N PHE A 375 -2.31 -4.49 19.00
CA PHE A 375 -3.21 -5.04 17.99
C PHE A 375 -2.47 -5.43 16.70
N PHE A 376 -1.60 -4.56 16.18
CA PHE A 376 -0.79 -4.87 15.01
C PHE A 376 0.25 -5.97 15.29
N ALA A 377 0.83 -5.98 16.49
CA ALA A 377 1.75 -7.04 16.92
C ALA A 377 1.04 -8.40 16.98
N ALA A 378 -0.16 -8.46 17.56
CA ALA A 378 -0.96 -9.68 17.63
C ALA A 378 -1.33 -10.21 16.23
N ALA A 379 -1.76 -9.34 15.32
CA ALA A 379 -2.05 -9.72 13.94
C ALA A 379 -0.83 -10.31 13.24
N LEU A 380 0.35 -9.66 13.37
CA LEU A 380 1.59 -10.14 12.79
C LEU A 380 2.03 -11.47 13.42
N ALA A 381 1.90 -11.63 14.74
CA ALA A 381 2.22 -12.87 15.45
C ALA A 381 1.40 -14.05 14.94
N VAL A 382 0.09 -13.86 14.73
CA VAL A 382 -0.78 -14.89 14.15
C VAL A 382 -0.29 -15.31 12.76
N GLY A 383 0.10 -14.34 11.91
CA GLY A 383 0.67 -14.63 10.59
C GLY A 383 1.99 -15.41 10.68
N VAL A 384 2.88 -15.01 11.57
CA VAL A 384 4.15 -15.72 11.81
C VAL A 384 3.91 -17.15 12.27
N VAL A 385 3.01 -17.37 13.24
CA VAL A 385 2.65 -18.72 13.72
C VAL A 385 2.08 -19.56 12.59
N ALA A 386 1.14 -19.02 11.81
CA ALA A 386 0.59 -19.76 10.66
C ALA A 386 1.69 -20.11 9.64
N TYR A 387 2.65 -19.19 9.42
CA TYR A 387 3.71 -19.38 8.45
C TYR A 387 4.77 -20.42 8.88
N PHE A 388 4.91 -20.73 10.18
CA PHE A 388 5.77 -21.82 10.64
C PHE A 388 5.36 -23.18 10.04
N PHE A 389 4.08 -23.36 9.75
CA PHE A 389 3.55 -24.58 9.12
C PHE A 389 3.72 -24.60 7.59
N CYS A 390 4.25 -23.55 7.00
CA CYS A 390 4.52 -23.50 5.57
C CYS A 390 5.64 -24.48 5.20
N LYS A 391 5.47 -25.18 4.09
CA LYS A 391 6.53 -26.02 3.51
C LYS A 391 7.56 -25.11 2.81
N GLU A 392 8.79 -25.57 2.73
CA GLU A 392 9.82 -24.99 1.89
C GLU A 392 10.08 -25.93 0.73
N ASP A 393 9.84 -25.48 -0.49
CA ASP A 393 10.08 -26.23 -1.71
C ASP A 393 10.80 -25.31 -2.70
N ARG A 394 12.11 -25.11 -2.47
CA ARG A 394 12.93 -24.35 -3.40
C ARG A 394 13.33 -25.31 -4.52
N LYS A 395 12.75 -25.11 -5.70
CA LYS A 395 13.27 -25.73 -6.93
C LYS A 395 14.57 -25.03 -7.27
N ASP A 396 15.69 -25.77 -7.13
CA ASP A 396 17.02 -25.33 -7.56
C ASP A 396 17.05 -25.02 -9.05
#